data_6512d886ad2c598e74dd429a6976beff
#
_entry.id   6512d886ad2c598e74dd429a6976beff
#
_cell.length_a   1.000
_cell.length_b   1.000
_cell.length_c   1.000
_cell.angle_alpha   90.00
_cell.angle_beta   90.00
_cell.angle_gamma   90.00
#
_symmetry.space_group_name_H-M   'P 1'
#
loop_
_entity.id
_entity.type
_entity.pdbx_description
1 polymer ?
#
loop_
_entity_poly.entity_id
_entity_poly.type
_entity_poly.pdbx_seq_one_letter_code
_entity_poly.pdbx_strand_id
1 'polypeptide(L)'
;TPGHVDFSAEMERTLQVLDYAVLVISGADGVQGHTETLWRLLGQYKIPVFLFVNKMDQAGTDRERVLAELKKRFGDHCIDFEKVFGSESSEEAAEQLAMCDEGLLEQYLENGELPREQVADLISQRRVFPCYFGSALHAEGVEELLDALESLTEERQYPAKFGAKVYKIGRDEQGNRLTYLKVTGGSIKV
;
A
#
# COMPACT_ATOMS: atom_id res chain seq x y z
N THR A 1 -9.39 9.77 -5.07
CA THR A 1 -8.03 10.33 -4.98
C THR A 1 -7.64 10.94 -6.31
N PRO A 2 -7.11 12.17 -6.35
CA PRO A 2 -6.74 12.80 -7.61
C PRO A 2 -5.57 12.05 -8.26
N GLY A 3 -5.76 11.63 -9.50
CA GLY A 3 -4.77 10.90 -10.31
C GLY A 3 -4.07 11.75 -11.38
N HIS A 4 -4.34 13.05 -11.45
CA HIS A 4 -3.75 13.96 -12.45
C HIS A 4 -2.68 14.86 -11.83
N VAL A 5 -1.68 15.22 -12.62
CA VAL A 5 -0.51 16.04 -12.22
C VAL A 5 -0.90 17.40 -11.65
N ASP A 6 -2.06 17.95 -12.07
CA ASP A 6 -2.55 19.27 -11.66
C ASP A 6 -3.10 19.32 -10.22
N PHE A 7 -3.23 18.17 -9.52
CA PHE A 7 -3.80 18.10 -8.18
C PHE A 7 -2.75 17.93 -7.07
N SER A 8 -1.51 18.32 -7.30
CA SER A 8 -0.40 18.10 -6.35
C SER A 8 -0.67 18.64 -4.93
N ALA A 9 -1.23 19.83 -4.79
CA ALA A 9 -1.53 20.42 -3.48
C ALA A 9 -2.68 19.71 -2.74
N GLU A 10 -3.69 19.21 -3.46
CA GLU A 10 -4.80 18.46 -2.87
C GLU A 10 -4.36 17.04 -2.48
N MET A 11 -3.49 16.45 -3.29
CA MET A 11 -2.86 15.17 -3.01
C MET A 11 -2.00 15.24 -1.75
N GLU A 12 -1.11 16.24 -1.61
CA GLU A 12 -0.28 16.40 -0.41
C GLU A 12 -1.10 16.56 0.87
N ARG A 13 -2.24 17.26 0.81
CA ARG A 13 -3.15 17.36 1.97
C ARG A 13 -3.72 16.00 2.34
N THR A 14 -4.09 15.18 1.35
CA THR A 14 -4.60 13.83 1.56
C THR A 14 -3.53 12.93 2.16
N LEU A 15 -2.30 12.96 1.64
CA LEU A 15 -1.17 12.16 2.14
C LEU A 15 -0.93 12.38 3.64
N GLN A 16 -1.16 13.59 4.15
CA GLN A 16 -0.97 13.89 5.57
C GLN A 16 -1.91 13.15 6.54
N VAL A 17 -2.95 12.52 6.05
CA VAL A 17 -3.98 11.85 6.86
C VAL A 17 -4.16 10.37 6.52
N LEU A 18 -3.38 9.84 5.58
CA LEU A 18 -3.37 8.41 5.26
C LEU A 18 -2.62 7.62 6.33
N ASP A 19 -3.14 6.44 6.65
CA ASP A 19 -2.45 5.44 7.46
C ASP A 19 -1.72 4.45 6.54
N TYR A 20 -2.35 4.05 5.43
CA TYR A 20 -1.82 3.19 4.37
C TYR A 20 -2.25 3.73 3.01
N ALA A 21 -1.56 3.32 1.96
CA ALA A 21 -1.92 3.63 0.58
C ALA A 21 -1.90 2.37 -0.28
N VAL A 22 -2.86 2.27 -1.19
CA VAL A 22 -2.81 1.34 -2.31
C VAL A 22 -2.39 2.12 -3.55
N LEU A 23 -1.22 1.83 -4.10
CA LEU A 23 -0.72 2.42 -5.33
C LEU A 23 -1.08 1.51 -6.50
N VAL A 24 -2.01 1.97 -7.33
CA VAL A 24 -2.50 1.21 -8.49
C VAL A 24 -1.65 1.55 -9.72
N ILE A 25 -1.13 0.51 -10.38
CA ILE A 25 -0.24 0.60 -11.53
C ILE A 25 -0.86 -0.19 -12.68
N SER A 26 -0.79 0.31 -13.90
CA SER A 26 -1.23 -0.42 -15.09
C SER A 26 -0.18 -1.47 -15.49
N GLY A 27 -0.55 -2.74 -15.55
CA GLY A 27 0.33 -3.82 -16.01
C GLY A 27 0.75 -3.67 -17.47
N ALA A 28 -0.10 -3.07 -18.30
CA ALA A 28 0.21 -2.81 -19.70
C ALA A 28 1.22 -1.67 -19.89
N ASP A 29 1.08 -0.58 -19.10
CA ASP A 29 1.88 0.63 -19.25
C ASP A 29 3.14 0.63 -18.35
N GLY A 30 3.17 -0.21 -17.32
CA GLY A 30 4.25 -0.27 -16.33
C GLY A 30 4.33 0.96 -15.42
N VAL A 31 5.51 1.20 -14.86
CA VAL A 31 5.76 2.33 -13.96
C VAL A 31 5.96 3.62 -14.74
N GLN A 32 5.03 4.55 -14.58
CA GLN A 32 5.04 5.85 -15.23
C GLN A 32 5.69 6.94 -14.35
N GLY A 33 6.15 8.04 -14.94
CA GLY A 33 6.75 9.15 -14.19
C GLY A 33 5.88 9.74 -13.08
N HIS A 34 4.54 9.73 -13.28
CA HIS A 34 3.59 10.13 -12.24
C HIS A 34 3.60 9.14 -11.06
N THR A 35 3.67 7.84 -11.34
CA THR A 35 3.77 6.78 -10.33
C THR A 35 5.04 6.93 -9.48
N GLU A 36 6.17 7.24 -10.11
CA GLU A 36 7.43 7.52 -9.38
C GLU A 36 7.31 8.76 -8.48
N THR A 37 6.61 9.80 -8.94
CA THR A 37 6.36 11.00 -8.13
C THR A 37 5.52 10.65 -6.90
N LEU A 38 4.44 9.88 -7.08
CA LEU A 38 3.61 9.38 -5.97
C LEU A 38 4.41 8.51 -5.00
N TRP A 39 5.21 7.58 -5.51
CA TRP A 39 6.08 6.73 -4.71
C TRP A 39 7.03 7.53 -3.82
N ARG A 40 7.69 8.54 -4.39
CA ARG A 40 8.59 9.43 -3.65
C ARG A 40 7.84 10.22 -2.56
N LEU A 41 6.66 10.74 -2.86
CA LEU A 41 5.83 11.45 -1.88
C LEU A 41 5.38 10.53 -0.76
N LEU A 42 4.89 9.33 -1.06
CA LEU A 42 4.53 8.32 -0.06
C LEU A 42 5.73 7.98 0.85
N GLY A 43 6.95 7.96 0.28
CA GLY A 43 8.20 7.80 1.04
C GLY A 43 8.49 8.96 1.97
N GLN A 44 8.35 10.20 1.51
CA GLN A 44 8.56 11.42 2.31
C GLN A 44 7.60 11.49 3.51
N TYR A 45 6.35 11.09 3.31
CA TYR A 45 5.33 11.06 4.37
C TYR A 45 5.35 9.78 5.20
N LYS A 46 6.26 8.84 4.90
CA LYS A 46 6.41 7.53 5.55
C LYS A 46 5.12 6.71 5.56
N ILE A 47 4.34 6.78 4.50
CA ILE A 47 3.09 6.06 4.36
C ILE A 47 3.39 4.65 3.85
N PRO A 48 2.99 3.56 4.56
CA PRO A 48 3.08 2.20 4.08
C PRO A 48 2.27 2.01 2.79
N VAL A 49 2.77 1.18 1.88
CA VAL A 49 2.20 1.07 0.53
C VAL A 49 1.98 -0.40 0.16
N PHE A 50 0.78 -0.71 -0.29
CA PHE A 50 0.46 -1.89 -1.07
C PHE A 50 0.46 -1.53 -2.55
N LEU A 51 1.00 -2.39 -3.40
CA LEU A 51 1.03 -2.20 -4.84
C LEU A 51 -0.02 -3.11 -5.49
N PHE A 52 -0.90 -2.54 -6.31
CA PHE A 52 -1.84 -3.30 -7.11
C PHE A 52 -1.58 -3.08 -8.60
N VAL A 53 -1.10 -4.11 -9.28
CA VAL A 53 -0.89 -4.09 -10.72
C VAL A 53 -2.17 -4.50 -11.40
N ASN A 54 -2.87 -3.52 -11.93
CA ASN A 54 -4.17 -3.63 -12.57
C ASN A 54 -4.05 -3.87 -14.07
N LYS A 55 -5.13 -4.34 -14.70
CA LYS A 55 -5.25 -4.60 -16.14
C LYS A 55 -4.35 -5.74 -16.62
N MET A 56 -4.15 -6.77 -15.78
CA MET A 56 -3.37 -7.95 -16.16
C MET A 56 -4.05 -8.81 -17.22
N ASP A 57 -5.34 -8.58 -17.49
CA ASP A 57 -6.13 -9.16 -18.58
C ASP A 57 -5.76 -8.63 -19.97
N GLN A 58 -5.01 -7.54 -20.07
CA GLN A 58 -4.63 -6.96 -21.36
C GLN A 58 -3.50 -7.76 -22.03
N ALA A 59 -3.60 -7.89 -23.35
CA ALA A 59 -2.61 -8.60 -24.15
C ALA A 59 -1.21 -7.95 -24.02
N GLY A 60 -0.19 -8.79 -23.80
CA GLY A 60 1.20 -8.35 -23.66
C GLY A 60 1.59 -7.95 -22.23
N THR A 61 0.71 -8.09 -21.25
CA THR A 61 1.08 -8.00 -19.84
C THR A 61 1.85 -9.26 -19.40
N ASP A 62 2.84 -9.07 -18.58
CA ASP A 62 3.65 -10.15 -18.00
C ASP A 62 3.97 -9.81 -16.55
N ARG A 63 3.56 -10.69 -15.62
CA ARG A 63 3.67 -10.51 -14.19
C ARG A 63 5.12 -10.39 -13.73
N GLU A 64 5.99 -11.25 -14.24
CA GLU A 64 7.40 -11.27 -13.85
C GLU A 64 8.15 -10.02 -14.36
N ARG A 65 7.86 -9.63 -15.59
CA ARG A 65 8.40 -8.40 -16.19
C ARG A 65 8.02 -7.17 -15.37
N VAL A 66 6.72 -7.04 -15.00
CA VAL A 66 6.25 -5.89 -14.22
C VAL A 66 6.83 -5.92 -12.81
N LEU A 67 6.90 -7.09 -12.15
CA LEU A 67 7.55 -7.22 -10.85
C LEU A 67 9.03 -6.82 -10.88
N ALA A 68 9.75 -7.24 -11.91
CA ALA A 68 11.15 -6.83 -12.11
C ALA A 68 11.29 -5.32 -12.31
N GLU A 69 10.36 -4.69 -13.03
CA GLU A 69 10.30 -3.24 -13.18
C GLU A 69 10.02 -2.53 -11.85
N LEU A 70 9.06 -3.03 -11.05
CA LEU A 70 8.78 -2.53 -9.71
C LEU A 70 10.02 -2.59 -8.81
N LYS A 71 10.71 -3.73 -8.78
CA LYS A 71 11.97 -3.89 -8.03
C LYS A 71 13.03 -2.89 -8.46
N LYS A 72 13.20 -2.71 -9.76
CA LYS A 72 14.17 -1.75 -10.32
C LYS A 72 13.87 -0.30 -9.96
N ARG A 73 12.58 0.09 -9.89
CA ARG A 73 12.15 1.48 -9.68
C ARG A 73 11.90 1.82 -8.22
N PHE A 74 11.40 0.87 -7.44
CA PHE A 74 10.93 1.08 -6.07
C PHE A 74 11.76 0.37 -5.02
N GLY A 75 12.61 -0.58 -5.43
CA GLY A 75 13.52 -1.34 -4.57
C GLY A 75 13.18 -2.84 -4.51
N ASP A 76 14.18 -3.61 -4.15
CA ASP A 76 14.14 -5.08 -4.16
C ASP A 76 13.11 -5.70 -3.19
N HIS A 77 12.59 -4.90 -2.26
CA HIS A 77 11.60 -5.32 -1.28
C HIS A 77 10.14 -5.28 -1.80
N CYS A 78 9.94 -5.09 -3.11
CA CYS A 78 8.67 -5.35 -3.79
C CYS A 78 8.51 -6.87 -3.96
N ILE A 79 7.59 -7.47 -3.20
CA ILE A 79 7.39 -8.93 -3.13
C ILE A 79 6.00 -9.28 -3.65
N ASP A 80 5.92 -10.33 -4.45
CA ASP A 80 4.67 -10.90 -4.92
C ASP A 80 4.00 -11.71 -3.80
N PHE A 81 3.01 -11.13 -3.15
CA PHE A 81 2.38 -11.71 -1.96
C PHE A 81 1.42 -12.87 -2.28
N GLU A 82 0.95 -12.96 -3.51
CA GLU A 82 0.18 -14.11 -3.95
C GLU A 82 1.06 -15.37 -4.06
N LYS A 83 2.32 -15.18 -4.47
CA LYS A 83 3.33 -16.24 -4.46
C LYS A 83 3.89 -16.55 -3.05
N VAL A 84 3.62 -15.72 -2.04
CA VAL A 84 4.01 -16.02 -0.65
C VAL A 84 2.86 -16.67 0.12
N PHE A 85 1.66 -16.10 0.07
CA PHE A 85 0.54 -16.49 0.92
C PHE A 85 -0.68 -16.99 0.16
N GLY A 86 -0.67 -16.92 -1.18
CA GLY A 86 -1.78 -17.31 -2.04
C GLY A 86 -1.75 -18.79 -2.45
N SER A 87 -2.63 -19.13 -3.36
CA SER A 87 -2.78 -20.50 -3.90
C SER A 87 -1.59 -20.97 -4.74
N GLU A 88 -0.83 -20.03 -5.31
CA GLU A 88 0.38 -20.29 -6.11
C GLU A 88 1.67 -20.05 -5.31
N SER A 89 1.64 -20.36 -4.00
CA SER A 89 2.79 -20.13 -3.15
C SER A 89 4.04 -20.87 -3.62
N SER A 90 5.18 -20.18 -3.54
CA SER A 90 6.49 -20.71 -3.88
C SER A 90 7.50 -20.46 -2.76
N GLU A 91 8.39 -21.43 -2.55
CA GLU A 91 9.47 -21.33 -1.58
C GLU A 91 10.38 -20.13 -1.87
N GLU A 92 10.66 -19.86 -3.16
CA GLU A 92 11.47 -18.73 -3.59
C GLU A 92 10.88 -17.37 -3.15
N ALA A 93 9.57 -17.18 -3.27
CA ALA A 93 8.92 -15.94 -2.84
C ALA A 93 8.91 -15.79 -1.31
N ALA A 94 8.73 -16.91 -0.59
CA ALA A 94 8.81 -16.94 0.86
C ALA A 94 10.23 -16.60 1.35
N GLU A 95 11.27 -17.16 0.74
CA GLU A 95 12.67 -16.82 1.03
C GLU A 95 12.97 -15.34 0.74
N GLN A 96 12.50 -14.79 -0.38
CA GLN A 96 12.67 -13.38 -0.70
C GLN A 96 12.05 -12.47 0.37
N LEU A 97 10.88 -12.82 0.90
CA LEU A 97 10.26 -12.08 2.00
C LEU A 97 11.07 -12.23 3.29
N ALA A 98 11.48 -13.45 3.63
CA ALA A 98 12.29 -13.72 4.82
C ALA A 98 13.60 -12.91 4.82
N MET A 99 14.27 -12.81 3.68
CA MET A 99 15.52 -12.05 3.52
C MET A 99 15.36 -10.53 3.74
N CYS A 100 14.14 -10.00 3.83
CA CYS A 100 13.93 -8.58 4.11
C CYS A 100 14.22 -8.20 5.57
N ASP A 101 14.31 -9.18 6.49
CA ASP A 101 14.59 -8.97 7.91
C ASP A 101 15.34 -10.16 8.53
N GLU A 102 16.34 -9.88 9.37
CA GLU A 102 17.15 -10.93 10.00
C GLU A 102 16.31 -11.83 10.92
N GLY A 103 15.42 -11.25 11.73
CA GLY A 103 14.57 -12.02 12.65
C GLY A 103 13.53 -12.87 11.91
N LEU A 104 12.98 -12.35 10.81
CA LEU A 104 12.07 -13.12 9.96
C LEU A 104 12.79 -14.25 9.25
N LEU A 105 14.04 -14.02 8.81
CA LEU A 105 14.88 -15.05 8.18
C LEU A 105 15.23 -16.18 9.16
N GLU A 106 15.62 -15.84 10.39
CA GLU A 106 15.89 -16.85 11.43
C GLU A 106 14.67 -17.75 11.68
N GLN A 107 13.49 -17.17 11.85
CA GLN A 107 12.26 -17.93 12.05
C GLN A 107 11.91 -18.80 10.84
N TYR A 108 12.06 -18.27 9.63
CA TYR A 108 11.81 -19.03 8.42
C TYR A 108 12.75 -20.23 8.28
N LEU A 109 14.05 -20.06 8.62
CA LEU A 109 15.03 -21.14 8.57
C LEU A 109 14.81 -22.20 9.66
N GLU A 110 14.27 -21.80 10.84
CA GLU A 110 14.03 -22.73 11.95
C GLU A 110 12.77 -23.59 11.75
N ASN A 111 11.68 -22.99 11.28
CA ASN A 111 10.36 -23.66 11.26
C ASN A 111 9.57 -23.50 9.92
N GLY A 112 10.11 -22.76 8.95
CA GLY A 112 9.45 -22.52 7.66
C GLY A 112 8.27 -21.53 7.74
N GLU A 113 8.13 -20.79 8.84
CA GLU A 113 6.98 -19.90 9.06
C GLU A 113 7.33 -18.43 8.79
N LEU A 114 6.36 -17.72 8.25
CA LEU A 114 6.38 -16.26 8.07
C LEU A 114 5.21 -15.65 8.87
N PRO A 115 5.43 -15.29 10.15
CA PRO A 115 4.37 -14.76 11.00
C PRO A 115 3.78 -13.47 10.43
N ARG A 116 2.47 -13.44 10.22
CA ARG A 116 1.77 -12.29 9.60
C ARG A 116 1.95 -11.00 10.38
N GLU A 117 2.04 -11.07 11.71
CA GLU A 117 2.26 -9.92 12.57
C GLU A 117 3.62 -9.26 12.29
N GLN A 118 4.70 -10.05 12.17
CA GLN A 118 6.01 -9.51 11.81
C GLN A 118 6.05 -8.95 10.39
N VAL A 119 5.36 -9.61 9.46
CA VAL A 119 5.23 -9.11 8.08
C VAL A 119 4.46 -7.78 8.06
N ALA A 120 3.38 -7.64 8.84
CA ALA A 120 2.62 -6.40 8.99
C ALA A 120 3.50 -5.27 9.56
N ASP A 121 4.33 -5.57 10.56
CA ASP A 121 5.34 -4.65 11.10
C ASP A 121 6.30 -4.15 10.00
N LEU A 122 6.85 -5.06 9.18
CA LEU A 122 7.75 -4.69 8.09
C LEU A 122 7.07 -3.82 7.02
N ILE A 123 5.81 -4.09 6.73
CA ILE A 123 4.99 -3.25 5.82
C ILE A 123 4.79 -1.87 6.45
N SER A 124 4.42 -1.80 7.72
CA SER A 124 4.18 -0.55 8.45
C SER A 124 5.43 0.33 8.49
N GLN A 125 6.61 -0.27 8.60
CA GLN A 125 7.93 0.38 8.57
C GLN A 125 8.44 0.68 7.16
N ARG A 126 7.70 0.34 6.10
CA ARG A 126 8.11 0.48 4.69
C ARG A 126 9.36 -0.32 4.34
N ARG A 127 9.58 -1.44 4.98
CA ARG A 127 10.68 -2.37 4.67
C ARG A 127 10.26 -3.44 3.68
N VAL A 128 8.95 -3.68 3.52
CA VAL A 128 8.36 -4.61 2.55
C VAL A 128 7.18 -3.92 1.86
N PHE A 129 7.03 -4.18 0.56
CA PHE A 129 5.98 -3.63 -0.28
C PHE A 129 5.22 -4.78 -0.96
N PRO A 130 4.04 -5.16 -0.42
CA PRO A 130 3.22 -6.20 -1.01
C PRO A 130 2.76 -5.84 -2.41
N CYS A 131 3.00 -6.73 -3.38
CA CYS A 131 2.55 -6.60 -4.75
C CYS A 131 1.45 -7.62 -5.02
N TYR A 132 0.33 -7.15 -5.56
CA TYR A 132 -0.80 -7.94 -6.03
C TYR A 132 -1.04 -7.66 -7.50
N PHE A 133 -1.49 -8.65 -8.24
CA PHE A 133 -1.69 -8.57 -9.67
C PHE A 133 -3.11 -9.01 -10.02
N GLY A 134 -3.77 -8.28 -10.91
CA GLY A 134 -5.13 -8.63 -11.27
C GLY A 134 -5.78 -7.72 -12.29
N SER A 135 -7.09 -7.87 -12.43
CA SER A 135 -7.95 -7.03 -13.25
C SER A 135 -9.15 -6.56 -12.42
N ALA A 136 -9.15 -5.28 -12.05
CA ALA A 136 -10.26 -4.71 -11.30
C ALA A 136 -11.58 -4.75 -12.09
N LEU A 137 -11.52 -4.78 -13.43
CA LEU A 137 -12.69 -4.91 -14.29
C LEU A 137 -13.37 -6.29 -14.12
N HIS A 138 -12.58 -7.33 -13.92
CA HIS A 138 -13.03 -8.70 -13.74
C HIS A 138 -13.04 -9.13 -12.27
N ALA A 139 -12.72 -8.24 -11.34
CA ALA A 139 -12.53 -8.48 -9.90
C ALA A 139 -11.44 -9.53 -9.58
N GLU A 140 -10.54 -9.82 -10.52
CA GLU A 140 -9.42 -10.75 -10.33
C GLU A 140 -8.32 -10.08 -9.45
N GLY A 141 -7.81 -10.79 -8.44
CA GLY A 141 -6.78 -10.32 -7.51
C GLY A 141 -7.26 -9.23 -6.52
N VAL A 142 -8.55 -8.85 -6.59
CA VAL A 142 -9.10 -7.80 -5.70
C VAL A 142 -9.44 -8.36 -4.33
N GLU A 143 -9.98 -9.56 -4.24
CA GLU A 143 -10.33 -10.22 -2.98
C GLU A 143 -9.05 -10.49 -2.18
N GLU A 144 -8.00 -11.00 -2.81
CA GLU A 144 -6.69 -11.25 -2.21
C GLU A 144 -6.05 -9.97 -1.66
N LEU A 145 -6.17 -8.86 -2.39
CA LEU A 145 -5.72 -7.54 -1.89
C LEU A 145 -6.54 -7.09 -0.67
N LEU A 146 -7.87 -7.28 -0.68
CA LEU A 146 -8.73 -6.87 0.45
C LEU A 146 -8.42 -7.70 1.70
N ASP A 147 -8.27 -9.01 1.56
CA ASP A 147 -7.88 -9.91 2.65
C ASP A 147 -6.50 -9.54 3.23
N ALA A 148 -5.58 -9.14 2.35
CA ALA A 148 -4.28 -8.65 2.78
C ALA A 148 -4.37 -7.32 3.54
N LEU A 149 -5.19 -6.39 3.07
CA LEU A 149 -5.42 -5.13 3.78
C LEU A 149 -6.05 -5.37 5.16
N GLU A 150 -6.97 -6.34 5.29
CA GLU A 150 -7.55 -6.71 6.59
C GLU A 150 -6.52 -7.36 7.52
N SER A 151 -5.69 -8.28 7.01
CA SER A 151 -4.80 -9.11 7.83
C SER A 151 -3.40 -8.52 8.07
N LEU A 152 -2.95 -7.59 7.22
CA LEU A 152 -1.57 -7.05 7.23
C LEU A 152 -1.51 -5.54 7.48
N THR A 153 -2.62 -4.92 7.89
CA THR A 153 -2.61 -3.53 8.35
C THR A 153 -2.89 -3.47 9.84
N GLU A 154 -2.25 -2.53 10.49
CA GLU A 154 -2.43 -2.28 11.91
C GLU A 154 -3.30 -1.05 12.14
N GLU A 155 -4.22 -1.16 13.09
CA GLU A 155 -4.99 -0.02 13.54
C GLU A 155 -4.12 0.88 14.43
N ARG A 156 -3.98 2.15 14.05
CA ARG A 156 -3.24 3.11 14.86
C ARG A 156 -3.91 3.34 16.21
N GLN A 157 -3.16 3.08 17.27
CA GLN A 157 -3.59 3.42 18.62
C GLN A 157 -3.46 4.93 18.84
N TYR A 158 -4.57 5.58 19.14
CA TYR A 158 -4.61 7.01 19.44
C TYR A 158 -4.83 7.26 20.94
N PRO A 159 -4.25 8.32 21.52
CA PRO A 159 -4.45 8.66 22.93
C PRO A 159 -5.91 9.01 23.22
N ALA A 160 -6.33 8.80 24.47
CA ALA A 160 -7.68 9.13 24.91
C ALA A 160 -8.00 10.65 24.89
N LYS A 161 -6.96 11.48 24.95
CA LYS A 161 -7.12 12.94 24.85
C LYS A 161 -7.49 13.32 23.41
N PHE A 162 -8.52 14.16 23.27
CA PHE A 162 -8.94 14.62 21.95
C PHE A 162 -7.79 15.29 21.18
N GLY A 163 -7.62 14.86 19.96
CA GLY A 163 -6.71 15.43 18.97
C GLY A 163 -7.33 15.28 17.59
N ALA A 164 -7.09 16.24 16.71
CA ALA A 164 -7.53 16.17 15.34
C ALA A 164 -6.59 16.95 14.42
N LYS A 165 -6.46 16.49 13.18
CA LYS A 165 -5.70 17.16 12.11
C LYS A 165 -6.66 17.63 11.03
N VAL A 166 -6.77 18.95 10.82
CA VAL A 166 -7.53 19.52 9.72
C VAL A 166 -6.70 19.41 8.44
N TYR A 167 -7.26 18.82 7.39
CA TYR A 167 -6.54 18.64 6.13
C TYR A 167 -7.24 19.29 4.92
N LYS A 168 -8.53 19.62 5.05
CA LYS A 168 -9.28 20.32 3.99
C LYS A 168 -10.32 21.25 4.59
N ILE A 169 -10.49 22.41 3.94
CA ILE A 169 -11.62 23.33 4.18
C ILE A 169 -12.36 23.46 2.86
N GLY A 170 -13.65 23.22 2.89
CA GLY A 170 -14.56 23.32 1.74
C GLY A 170 -15.79 24.14 2.06
N ARG A 171 -16.73 24.13 1.15
CA ARG A 171 -18.09 24.68 1.32
C ARG A 171 -19.08 23.64 0.84
N ASP A 172 -20.24 23.58 1.48
CA ASP A 172 -21.39 22.82 1.00
C ASP A 172 -22.13 23.55 -0.15
N GLU A 173 -23.18 22.92 -0.67
CA GLU A 173 -24.01 23.51 -1.73
C GLU A 173 -24.71 24.80 -1.29
N GLN A 174 -24.87 25.01 0.01
CA GLN A 174 -25.51 26.19 0.61
C GLN A 174 -24.50 27.29 0.93
N GLY A 175 -23.20 27.07 0.67
CA GLY A 175 -22.11 28.01 0.93
C GLY A 175 -21.57 27.96 2.36
N ASN A 176 -22.05 27.08 3.24
CA ASN A 176 -21.54 26.93 4.59
C ASN A 176 -20.13 26.33 4.58
N ARG A 177 -19.30 26.77 5.53
CA ARG A 177 -17.94 26.28 5.65
C ARG A 177 -17.93 24.85 6.21
N LEU A 178 -17.28 23.93 5.46
CA LEU A 178 -16.99 22.57 5.91
C LEU A 178 -15.53 22.45 6.27
N THR A 179 -15.26 21.89 7.45
CA THR A 179 -13.91 21.58 7.90
C THR A 179 -13.74 20.06 7.94
N TYR A 180 -12.85 19.52 7.11
CA TYR A 180 -12.53 18.10 7.07
C TYR A 180 -11.37 17.85 8.00
N LEU A 181 -11.55 16.92 8.94
CA LEU A 181 -10.53 16.59 9.91
C LEU A 181 -10.41 15.07 10.09
N LYS A 182 -9.20 14.62 10.37
CA LYS A 182 -8.92 13.27 10.89
C LYS A 182 -8.81 13.37 12.41
N VAL A 183 -9.64 12.62 13.13
CA VAL A 183 -9.52 12.49 14.58
C VAL A 183 -8.29 11.63 14.90
N THR A 184 -7.39 12.15 15.73
CA THR A 184 -6.13 11.50 16.13
C THR A 184 -6.05 11.29 17.64
N GLY A 185 -7.19 11.28 18.32
CA GLY A 185 -7.33 11.02 19.74
C GLY A 185 -8.71 11.36 20.26
N GLY A 186 -9.19 10.63 21.24
CA GLY A 186 -10.50 10.83 21.85
C GLY A 186 -11.66 10.81 20.88
N SER A 187 -12.68 11.58 21.16
CA SER A 187 -13.88 11.71 20.32
C SER A 187 -14.38 13.14 20.25
N ILE A 188 -15.03 13.49 19.12
CA ILE A 188 -15.77 14.74 18.97
C ILE A 188 -17.27 14.42 19.03
N LYS A 189 -18.01 15.20 19.78
CA LYS A 189 -19.49 15.12 19.84
C LYS A 189 -20.06 16.35 19.16
N VAL A 190 -21.16 16.16 18.46
CA VAL A 190 -22.00 17.22 17.89
C VAL A 190 -22.97 17.69 18.94
#